data_f67f7f80e73fd475c3a96b5803481be3
#
_entry.id   f67f7f80e73fd475c3a96b5803481be3
#
_cell.length_a   1.000
_cell.length_b   1.000
_cell.length_c   1.000
_cell.angle_alpha   90.00
_cell.angle_beta   90.00
_cell.angle_gamma   90.00
#
_symmetry.space_group_name_H-M   'P 1'
#
loop_
_entity.id
_entity.type
_entity.pdbx_description
1 polymer ?
#
loop_
_entity_poly.entity_id
_entity_poly.type
_entity_poly.pdbx_seq_one_letter_code
_entity_poly.pdbx_strand_id
1 'polypeptide(L)'
;MQSCLIIPCHNEAHRLDRKAVEAFIQSTPTIDLMMVDDGSVDSTAEVLQALKSTTNDRLHVLCLAINQGKAEAVRAGVQAALALNRFNVVGFCDADLATP
;
A
#
# COMPACT_ATOMS: atom_id res chain seq x y z
N MET A 1 10.57 11.68 -12.18
CA MET A 1 9.11 11.49 -12.13
C MET A 1 8.76 10.63 -10.93
N GLN A 2 7.78 11.04 -10.15
CA GLN A 2 7.38 10.32 -8.95
C GLN A 2 6.05 9.60 -9.20
N SER A 3 5.99 8.33 -8.88
CA SER A 3 4.80 7.50 -9.07
C SER A 3 4.33 6.95 -7.72
N CYS A 4 3.05 6.62 -7.63
CA CYS A 4 2.50 5.94 -6.47
C CYS A 4 1.81 4.65 -6.91
N LEU A 5 2.09 3.56 -6.23
CA LEU A 5 1.50 2.25 -6.48
C LEU A 5 0.55 1.92 -5.33
N ILE A 6 -0.73 1.72 -5.68
CA ILE A 6 -1.75 1.41 -4.69
C ILE A 6 -1.80 -0.10 -4.50
N ILE A 7 -1.70 -0.56 -3.26
CA ILE A 7 -1.72 -1.98 -2.93
C ILE A 7 -2.85 -2.23 -1.94
N PRO A 8 -4.00 -2.75 -2.41
CA PRO A 8 -5.09 -3.11 -1.49
C PRO A 8 -4.72 -4.38 -0.74
N CYS A 9 -4.97 -4.38 0.57
CA CYS A 9 -4.69 -5.50 1.46
C CYS A 9 -5.95 -5.85 2.24
N HIS A 10 -6.23 -7.16 2.35
CA HIS A 10 -7.34 -7.65 3.16
C HIS A 10 -6.94 -8.97 3.77
N ASN A 11 -6.81 -9.00 5.10
CA ASN A 11 -6.41 -10.20 5.85
C ASN A 11 -5.10 -10.80 5.31
N GLU A 12 -4.09 -9.95 5.15
CA GLU A 12 -2.81 -10.30 4.55
C GLU A 12 -1.69 -10.50 5.59
N ALA A 13 -2.01 -10.47 6.90
CA ALA A 13 -0.99 -10.46 7.95
C ALA A 13 0.02 -11.59 7.83
N HIS A 14 -0.43 -12.79 7.45
CA HIS A 14 0.45 -13.97 7.33
C HIS A 14 1.03 -14.18 5.93
N ARG A 15 0.52 -13.46 4.93
CA ARG A 15 0.95 -13.62 3.55
C ARG A 15 1.83 -12.48 3.05
N LEU A 16 1.81 -11.36 3.75
CA LEU A 16 2.57 -10.19 3.32
C LEU A 16 4.06 -10.41 3.55
N ASP A 17 4.84 -10.33 2.47
CA ASP A 17 6.29 -10.47 2.55
C ASP A 17 6.91 -9.11 2.83
N ARG A 18 7.24 -8.87 4.11
CA ARG A 18 7.79 -7.59 4.56
C ARG A 18 9.12 -7.28 3.89
N LYS A 19 9.97 -8.31 3.71
CA LYS A 19 11.28 -8.11 3.09
C LYS A 19 11.14 -7.73 1.63
N ALA A 20 10.17 -8.31 0.92
CA ALA A 20 9.91 -7.95 -0.46
C ALA A 20 9.45 -6.51 -0.59
N VAL A 21 8.59 -6.04 0.33
CA VAL A 21 8.12 -4.66 0.35
C VAL A 21 9.29 -3.70 0.60
N GLU A 22 10.11 -3.99 1.60
CA GLU A 22 11.28 -3.17 1.92
C GLU A 22 12.26 -3.12 0.76
N ALA A 23 12.54 -4.28 0.14
CA ALA A 23 13.44 -4.35 -1.01
C ALA A 23 12.89 -3.56 -2.20
N PHE A 24 11.58 -3.65 -2.43
CA PHE A 24 10.94 -2.90 -3.51
C PHE A 24 11.14 -1.39 -3.33
N ILE A 25 10.88 -0.89 -2.11
CA ILE A 25 11.03 0.54 -1.82
C ILE A 25 12.48 0.98 -2.02
N GLN A 26 13.44 0.18 -1.56
CA GLN A 26 14.85 0.51 -1.69
C GLN A 26 15.33 0.52 -3.13
N SER A 27 14.81 -0.39 -3.96
CA SER A 27 15.26 -0.52 -5.35
C SER A 27 14.50 0.36 -6.33
N THR A 28 13.43 1.05 -5.91
CA THR A 28 12.60 1.88 -6.78
C THR A 28 12.40 3.27 -6.17
N PRO A 29 13.45 4.11 -6.17
CA PRO A 29 13.40 5.38 -5.44
C PRO A 29 12.39 6.40 -5.98
N THR A 30 11.84 6.18 -7.17
CA THR A 30 10.83 7.08 -7.75
C THR A 30 9.40 6.57 -7.57
N ILE A 31 9.20 5.49 -6.79
CA ILE A 31 7.89 4.90 -6.58
C ILE A 31 7.57 4.87 -5.10
N ASP A 32 6.47 5.51 -4.72
CA ASP A 32 5.89 5.38 -3.38
C ASP A 32 4.88 4.25 -3.37
N LEU A 33 4.70 3.61 -2.23
CA LEU A 33 3.64 2.62 -2.03
C LEU A 33 2.54 3.21 -1.14
N MET A 34 1.30 3.02 -1.55
CA MET A 34 0.12 3.33 -0.74
C MET A 34 -0.58 2.00 -0.43
N MET A 35 -0.35 1.47 0.75
CA MET A 35 -0.96 0.21 1.18
C MET A 35 -2.28 0.50 1.87
N VAL A 36 -3.36 -0.03 1.34
CA VAL A 36 -4.71 0.22 1.84
C VAL A 36 -5.21 -1.02 2.56
N ASP A 37 -5.42 -0.90 3.86
CA ASP A 37 -6.06 -1.97 4.63
C ASP A 37 -7.57 -1.87 4.44
N ASP A 38 -8.14 -2.83 3.73
CA ASP A 38 -9.57 -2.86 3.38
C ASP A 38 -10.38 -3.53 4.49
N GLY A 39 -10.37 -2.92 5.69
CA GLY A 39 -11.19 -3.38 6.79
C GLY A 39 -10.85 -4.79 7.25
N SER A 40 -9.56 -5.12 7.38
CA SER A 40 -9.13 -6.45 7.82
C SER A 40 -9.57 -6.72 9.25
N VAL A 41 -9.88 -7.99 9.53
CA VAL A 41 -10.24 -8.43 10.88
C VAL A 41 -9.06 -9.08 11.60
N ASP A 42 -7.96 -9.35 10.90
CA ASP A 42 -6.74 -9.88 11.49
C ASP A 42 -5.77 -8.75 11.83
N SER A 43 -4.50 -9.06 12.03
CA SER A 43 -3.47 -8.08 12.40
C SER A 43 -2.86 -7.34 11.20
N THR A 44 -3.51 -7.32 10.04
CA THR A 44 -2.98 -6.68 8.83
C THR A 44 -2.64 -5.21 9.09
N ALA A 45 -3.53 -4.46 9.75
CA ALA A 45 -3.29 -3.04 10.02
C ALA A 45 -2.02 -2.83 10.84
N GLU A 46 -1.80 -3.66 11.87
CA GLU A 46 -0.60 -3.58 12.70
C GLU A 46 0.66 -3.91 11.91
N VAL A 47 0.58 -4.91 11.03
CA VAL A 47 1.71 -5.27 10.15
C VAL A 47 2.08 -4.11 9.24
N LEU A 48 1.09 -3.45 8.64
CA LEU A 48 1.34 -2.31 7.76
C LEU A 48 1.93 -1.13 8.52
N GLN A 49 1.45 -0.85 9.72
CA GLN A 49 1.99 0.24 10.53
C GLN A 49 3.44 -0.07 10.96
N ALA A 50 3.74 -1.32 11.29
CA ALA A 50 5.09 -1.73 11.61
C ALA A 50 6.03 -1.56 10.40
N LEU A 51 5.56 -1.92 9.21
CA LEU A 51 6.32 -1.70 7.97
C LEU A 51 6.60 -0.22 7.73
N LYS A 52 5.59 0.62 7.94
CA LYS A 52 5.76 2.06 7.78
C LYS A 52 6.83 2.61 8.71
N SER A 53 6.91 2.11 9.94
CA SER A 53 7.89 2.60 10.91
C SER A 53 9.32 2.16 10.60
N THR A 54 9.51 1.10 9.81
CA THR A 54 10.83 0.58 9.44
C THR A 54 11.28 0.98 8.04
N THR A 55 10.42 1.63 7.27
CA THR A 55 10.74 2.12 5.93
C THR A 55 10.81 3.65 5.97
N ASN A 56 11.17 4.25 4.83
CA ASN A 56 11.24 5.70 4.74
C ASN A 56 9.86 6.30 4.41
N ASP A 57 9.81 7.60 4.13
CA ASP A 57 8.58 8.35 3.90
C ASP A 57 7.82 7.93 2.65
N ARG A 58 8.31 6.96 1.89
CA ARG A 58 7.69 6.53 0.64
C ARG A 58 6.71 5.38 0.81
N LEU A 59 6.51 4.90 2.05
CA LEU A 59 5.45 3.94 2.35
C LEU A 59 4.33 4.66 3.09
N HIS A 60 3.14 4.62 2.52
CA HIS A 60 1.94 5.23 3.09
C HIS A 60 0.94 4.14 3.44
N VAL A 61 0.20 4.33 4.53
CA VAL A 61 -0.81 3.36 4.97
C VAL A 61 -2.13 4.08 5.14
N LEU A 62 -3.17 3.50 4.55
CA LEU A 62 -4.55 3.96 4.70
C LEU A 62 -5.39 2.80 5.22
N CYS A 63 -6.08 3.00 6.34
CA CYS A 63 -6.93 1.96 6.94
C CYS A 63 -8.40 2.33 6.76
N LEU A 64 -9.16 1.45 6.11
CA LEU A 64 -10.60 1.60 6.00
C LEU A 64 -11.26 0.94 7.21
N ALA A 65 -12.33 1.55 7.71
CA ALA A 65 -12.99 1.06 8.93
C ALA A 65 -13.70 -0.28 8.70
N ILE A 66 -14.22 -0.49 7.48
CA ILE A 66 -14.93 -1.71 7.12
C ILE A 66 -14.47 -2.18 5.76
N ASN A 67 -14.60 -3.49 5.52
CA ASN A 67 -14.31 -4.07 4.21
C ASN A 67 -15.29 -3.55 3.16
N GLN A 68 -14.77 -2.98 2.08
CA GLN A 68 -15.59 -2.43 1.00
C GLN A 68 -15.32 -3.10 -0.35
N GLY A 69 -14.35 -3.99 -0.40
CA GLY A 69 -13.96 -4.66 -1.63
C GLY A 69 -12.74 -4.03 -2.28
N LYS A 70 -12.06 -4.81 -3.12
CA LYS A 70 -10.79 -4.41 -3.73
C LYS A 70 -10.94 -3.12 -4.55
N ALA A 71 -12.00 -3.01 -5.36
CA ALA A 71 -12.17 -1.84 -6.22
C ALA A 71 -12.31 -0.56 -5.40
N GLU A 72 -13.09 -0.59 -4.31
CA GLU A 72 -13.25 0.57 -3.44
C GLU A 72 -11.97 0.87 -2.67
N ALA A 73 -11.22 -0.16 -2.24
CA ALA A 73 -9.94 0.04 -1.59
C ALA A 73 -8.94 0.74 -2.53
N VAL A 74 -8.87 0.30 -3.78
CA VAL A 74 -8.02 0.94 -4.79
C VAL A 74 -8.45 2.39 -5.01
N ARG A 75 -9.75 2.62 -5.13
CA ARG A 75 -10.29 3.97 -5.32
C ARG A 75 -9.92 4.89 -4.16
N ALA A 76 -10.08 4.42 -2.92
CA ALA A 76 -9.71 5.18 -1.74
C ALA A 76 -8.22 5.50 -1.72
N GLY A 77 -7.39 4.51 -2.09
CA GLY A 77 -5.94 4.70 -2.18
C GLY A 77 -5.56 5.72 -3.23
N VAL A 78 -6.20 5.68 -4.40
CA VAL A 78 -5.96 6.66 -5.46
C VAL A 78 -6.30 8.06 -4.97
N GLN A 79 -7.45 8.22 -4.33
CA GLN A 79 -7.86 9.52 -3.79
C GLN A 79 -6.86 10.05 -2.76
N ALA A 80 -6.38 9.17 -1.86
CA ALA A 80 -5.39 9.55 -0.86
C ALA A 80 -4.07 9.94 -1.51
N ALA A 81 -3.63 9.20 -2.53
CA ALA A 81 -2.40 9.51 -3.26
C ALA A 81 -2.51 10.86 -3.97
N LEU A 82 -3.64 11.11 -4.64
CA LEU A 82 -3.86 12.39 -5.33
C LEU A 82 -3.87 13.57 -4.36
N ALA A 83 -4.38 13.35 -3.15
CA ALA A 83 -4.40 14.40 -2.12
C ALA A 83 -3.00 14.82 -1.69
N LEU A 84 -1.98 13.97 -1.85
CA LEU A 84 -0.60 14.32 -1.57
C LEU A 84 -0.01 15.25 -2.62
N ASN A 85 -0.60 15.33 -3.80
CA ASN A 85 -0.30 16.28 -4.87
C ASN A 85 1.19 16.26 -5.28
N ARG A 86 1.78 15.07 -5.39
CA ARG A 86 3.19 14.96 -5.77
C ARG A 86 3.49 13.83 -6.74
N PHE A 87 2.49 13.11 -7.22
CA PHE A 87 2.70 11.98 -8.12
C PHE A 87 2.27 12.34 -9.54
N ASN A 88 3.07 11.89 -10.51
CA ASN A 88 2.76 12.04 -11.93
C ASN A 88 1.92 10.88 -12.44
N VAL A 89 2.10 9.69 -11.84
CA VAL A 89 1.41 8.48 -12.23
C VAL A 89 0.96 7.74 -10.98
N VAL A 90 -0.26 7.23 -10.99
CA VAL A 90 -0.79 6.39 -9.92
C VAL A 90 -1.31 5.10 -10.56
N GLY A 91 -0.81 3.96 -10.08
CA GLY A 91 -1.25 2.65 -10.52
C GLY A 91 -1.60 1.76 -9.35
N PHE A 92 -1.90 0.48 -9.61
CA PHE A 92 -2.17 -0.46 -8.53
C PHE A 92 -1.63 -1.84 -8.87
N CYS A 93 -1.39 -2.65 -7.83
CA CYS A 93 -1.02 -4.05 -7.98
C CYS A 93 -1.50 -4.84 -6.77
N ASP A 94 -1.38 -6.16 -6.85
CA ASP A 94 -1.78 -7.05 -5.75
C ASP A 94 -0.78 -7.01 -4.59
N ALA A 95 -1.23 -7.46 -3.39
CA ALA A 95 -0.46 -7.35 -2.17
C ALA A 95 0.83 -8.18 -2.17
N ASP A 96 0.95 -9.16 -3.06
CA ASP A 96 2.17 -9.96 -3.21
C ASP A 96 3.21 -9.28 -4.11
N LEU A 97 2.91 -8.07 -4.60
CA LEU A 97 3.74 -7.33 -5.54
C LEU A 97 3.96 -8.06 -6.86
N ALA A 98 3.19 -9.11 -7.12
CA ALA A 98 3.26 -9.80 -8.40
C ALA A 98 2.63 -8.90 -9.46
N THR A 99 3.38 -8.62 -10.50
CA THR A 99 2.83 -7.92 -11.65
C THR A 99 2.20 -8.95 -12.57
N PRO A 100 0.95 -8.77 -12.91
CA PRO A 100 0.33 -9.65 -13.89
C PRO A 100 1.01 -9.52 -15.25
#